data_a9c23c507e178bb07abacd89d7ac37b1
#
_entry.id   a9c23c507e178bb07abacd89d7ac37b1
#
_cell.length_a   1.000
_cell.length_b   1.000
_cell.length_c   1.000
_cell.angle_alpha   90.00
_cell.angle_beta   90.00
_cell.angle_gamma   90.00
#
_symmetry.space_group_name_H-M   'P 1'
#
loop_
_entity.id
_entity.type
_entity.pdbx_description
1 polymer ?
#
loop_
_entity_poly.entity_id
_entity_poly.type
_entity_poly.pdbx_seq_one_letter_code
_entity_poly.pdbx_strand_id
1 'polypeptide(L)'
;PEQIVVGRPDYTGSSNKEEYSSEKGSELNRQLTIQFEQLQSILFARMVQKVGDKRYWEQWAKDVAEIAERNIERIKRLIEHDKEHRWAFEQFVDGLHKNINPFITDDEAIEMLSQHIITQPVFEALFDGYSFVKNNPISQSMQAILDLLESDVVNKDTEILEKFYDSVRTRADKIDNAEGKQKVIIELYDKFFKTAFPKMVERLGIVYTPVEVVDFIIRSVDEVLRKEFNRSLSDENIHILDPFTGTGTFITRLLQSGLISNEDLERKYSKEIHANELVLLAYYIAAVNIENTFHDLMKGQSEYKEFNGICLTDTFQLGESDASEKLFSEMFPQNSERVIEQKKAPLRVIMGNPPYSIGQKSANDNAQNQSYARLDAKIASTYAAASTAGLNKSLYDPYVKAFRWSTDRLDPGNGGVIAFVSNGAWIDNNSTDGFRK
;
A
#
# COMPACT_ATOMS: atom_id res chain seq x y z
N PRO A 1 27.66 -24.64 -18.90
CA PRO A 1 28.70 -23.82 -18.31
C PRO A 1 29.47 -23.13 -19.43
N GLU A 2 29.03 -21.95 -19.82
CA GLU A 2 29.75 -21.12 -20.77
C GLU A 2 30.73 -20.24 -20.00
N GLN A 3 32.01 -20.40 -20.29
CA GLN A 3 33.07 -19.55 -19.75
C GLN A 3 33.00 -18.19 -20.44
N ILE A 4 32.80 -17.14 -19.68
CA ILE A 4 33.00 -15.77 -20.14
C ILE A 4 34.50 -15.48 -20.03
N VAL A 5 35.18 -15.40 -21.16
CA VAL A 5 36.57 -14.94 -21.22
C VAL A 5 36.56 -13.42 -21.29
N VAL A 6 37.01 -12.79 -20.24
CA VAL A 6 37.25 -11.33 -20.20
C VAL A 6 38.64 -11.09 -20.80
N GLY A 7 38.70 -10.64 -22.05
CA GLY A 7 39.95 -10.20 -22.67
C GLY A 7 40.47 -8.92 -22.07
N ARG A 8 41.72 -8.87 -21.64
CA ARG A 8 42.44 -7.63 -21.32
C ARG A 8 42.76 -6.88 -22.61
N PRO A 9 42.49 -5.59 -22.70
CA PRO A 9 43.02 -4.78 -23.79
C PRO A 9 44.50 -4.50 -23.55
N ASP A 10 45.34 -4.89 -24.54
CA ASP A 10 46.74 -4.49 -24.61
C ASP A 10 46.85 -3.00 -24.97
N TYR A 11 47.38 -2.20 -24.04
CA TYR A 11 47.74 -0.83 -24.32
C TYR A 11 49.23 -0.76 -24.75
N THR A 12 49.46 -0.71 -26.05
CA THR A 12 50.74 -0.17 -26.58
C THR A 12 50.41 0.89 -27.62
N GLY A 13 50.69 2.14 -27.33
CA GLY A 13 50.60 3.18 -28.36
C GLY A 13 50.62 4.60 -27.85
N SER A 14 51.80 5.18 -27.90
CA SER A 14 52.20 6.57 -28.10
C SER A 14 51.37 7.74 -27.58
N SER A 15 52.07 8.52 -26.78
CA SER A 15 51.74 9.85 -26.26
C SER A 15 51.38 10.86 -27.37
N ASN A 16 50.18 11.43 -27.27
CA ASN A 16 49.94 12.82 -27.63
C ASN A 16 49.29 13.49 -26.42
N LYS A 17 50.05 14.39 -25.76
CA LYS A 17 49.56 15.28 -24.75
C LYS A 17 48.73 16.38 -25.40
N GLU A 18 47.41 16.29 -25.34
CA GLU A 18 46.55 17.44 -25.42
C GLU A 18 46.03 17.72 -23.98
N GLU A 19 46.32 18.93 -23.50
CA GLU A 19 45.80 19.46 -22.26
C GLU A 19 44.27 19.58 -22.33
N TYR A 20 43.56 18.55 -21.85
CA TYR A 20 42.13 18.67 -21.56
C TYR A 20 42.00 19.45 -20.22
N SER A 21 41.24 20.54 -20.26
CA SER A 21 40.95 21.38 -19.12
C SER A 21 40.42 20.54 -17.93
N SER A 22 41.00 20.77 -16.75
CA SER A 22 40.77 20.02 -15.50
C SER A 22 39.30 19.93 -15.05
N GLU A 23 38.44 20.82 -15.51
CA GLU A 23 37.04 20.85 -15.17
C GLU A 23 36.21 19.81 -15.92
N LYS A 24 36.43 19.61 -17.23
CA LYS A 24 35.71 18.57 -18.02
C LYS A 24 36.13 17.15 -17.62
N GLY A 25 37.35 16.93 -17.21
CA GLY A 25 37.84 15.66 -16.69
C GLY A 25 37.21 15.28 -15.33
N SER A 26 36.95 16.26 -14.47
CA SER A 26 36.33 16.05 -13.17
C SER A 26 34.82 15.73 -13.31
N GLU A 27 34.13 16.40 -14.23
CA GLU A 27 32.69 16.16 -14.52
C GLU A 27 32.46 14.77 -15.14
N LEU A 28 33.32 14.37 -16.11
CA LEU A 28 33.27 13.04 -16.71
C LEU A 28 33.56 11.93 -15.69
N ASN A 29 34.56 12.12 -14.83
CA ASN A 29 34.84 11.17 -13.74
C ASN A 29 33.71 11.11 -12.73
N ARG A 30 33.05 12.20 -12.42
CA ARG A 30 31.90 12.24 -11.52
C ARG A 30 30.69 11.51 -12.13
N GLN A 31 30.41 11.71 -13.42
CA GLN A 31 29.36 10.98 -14.14
C GLN A 31 29.66 9.48 -14.24
N LEU A 32 30.91 9.10 -14.53
CA LEU A 32 31.33 7.70 -14.55
C LEU A 32 31.25 7.05 -13.18
N THR A 33 31.58 7.77 -12.11
CA THR A 33 31.47 7.29 -10.72
C THR A 33 30.00 7.05 -10.37
N ILE A 34 29.10 8.00 -10.68
CA ILE A 34 27.64 7.85 -10.45
C ILE A 34 27.08 6.69 -11.25
N GLN A 35 27.47 6.52 -12.52
CA GLN A 35 27.02 5.39 -13.34
C GLN A 35 27.56 4.06 -12.81
N PHE A 36 28.80 4.05 -12.32
CA PHE A 36 29.41 2.84 -11.74
C PHE A 36 28.76 2.47 -10.41
N GLU A 37 28.43 3.42 -9.55
CA GLU A 37 27.70 3.20 -8.30
C GLU A 37 26.26 2.73 -8.57
N GLN A 38 25.59 3.29 -9.57
CA GLN A 38 24.27 2.80 -10.02
C GLN A 38 24.34 1.39 -10.59
N LEU A 39 25.37 1.09 -11.41
CA LEU A 39 25.57 -0.27 -11.94
C LEU A 39 25.94 -1.26 -10.83
N GLN A 40 26.72 -0.84 -9.86
CA GLN A 40 27.12 -1.64 -8.70
C GLN A 40 25.90 -1.93 -7.80
N SER A 41 25.03 -0.96 -7.57
CA SER A 41 23.80 -1.15 -6.81
C SER A 41 22.82 -2.08 -7.52
N ILE A 42 22.67 -1.96 -8.85
CA ILE A 42 21.83 -2.84 -9.68
C ILE A 42 22.43 -4.26 -9.75
N LEU A 43 23.74 -4.38 -9.91
CA LEU A 43 24.43 -5.69 -9.89
C LEU A 43 24.35 -6.33 -8.52
N PHE A 44 24.50 -5.55 -7.45
CA PHE A 44 24.39 -6.04 -6.08
C PHE A 44 22.95 -6.49 -5.76
N ALA A 45 21.94 -5.70 -6.15
CA ALA A 45 20.54 -6.08 -6.03
C ALA A 45 20.23 -7.36 -6.83
N ARG A 46 20.77 -7.52 -8.04
CA ARG A 46 20.63 -8.76 -8.83
C ARG A 46 21.45 -9.93 -8.30
N MET A 47 22.62 -9.69 -7.69
CA MET A 47 23.39 -10.74 -7.02
C MET A 47 22.67 -11.22 -5.75
N VAL A 48 22.11 -10.31 -4.95
CA VAL A 48 21.30 -10.64 -3.79
C VAL A 48 20.06 -11.46 -4.19
N GLN A 49 19.43 -11.11 -5.30
CA GLN A 49 18.34 -11.92 -5.88
C GLN A 49 18.77 -13.32 -6.36
N LYS A 50 20.00 -13.49 -6.85
CA LYS A 50 20.44 -14.75 -7.49
C LYS A 50 21.20 -15.72 -6.60
N VAL A 51 21.93 -15.29 -5.60
CA VAL A 51 23.00 -16.12 -4.98
C VAL A 51 22.74 -16.53 -3.54
N GLY A 52 21.80 -15.95 -2.82
CA GLY A 52 21.87 -16.28 -1.42
C GLY A 52 20.59 -16.57 -0.71
N ASP A 53 19.52 -16.00 -1.14
CA ASP A 53 18.54 -15.72 -0.13
C ASP A 53 17.19 -16.42 -0.22
N LYS A 54 16.94 -17.16 -1.29
CA LYS A 54 15.64 -17.85 -1.40
C LYS A 54 15.39 -18.82 -0.24
N ARG A 55 16.39 -19.62 0.16
CA ARG A 55 16.28 -20.56 1.29
C ARG A 55 16.23 -19.85 2.63
N TYR A 56 16.98 -18.77 2.81
CA TYR A 56 16.97 -17.98 4.03
C TYR A 56 15.61 -17.30 4.25
N TRP A 57 15.06 -16.69 3.19
CA TRP A 57 13.75 -16.05 3.24
C TRP A 57 12.60 -17.05 3.45
N GLU A 58 12.68 -18.24 2.84
CA GLU A 58 11.69 -19.29 3.03
C GLU A 58 11.74 -19.86 4.46
N GLN A 59 12.92 -20.05 5.02
CA GLN A 59 13.06 -20.49 6.41
C GLN A 59 12.59 -19.42 7.38
N TRP A 60 13.06 -18.20 7.17
CA TRP A 60 12.65 -17.06 7.99
C TRP A 60 11.12 -16.85 7.97
N ALA A 61 10.49 -16.90 6.81
CA ALA A 61 9.03 -16.73 6.70
C ALA A 61 8.28 -17.81 7.51
N LYS A 62 8.82 -19.02 7.60
CA LYS A 62 8.27 -20.08 8.48
C LYS A 62 8.47 -19.77 9.95
N ASP A 63 9.67 -19.36 10.34
CA ASP A 63 9.97 -19.02 11.73
C ASP A 63 9.08 -17.88 12.23
N VAL A 64 8.85 -16.87 11.39
CA VAL A 64 7.96 -15.76 11.71
C VAL A 64 6.48 -16.17 11.71
N ALA A 65 6.07 -17.11 10.84
CA ALA A 65 4.71 -17.66 10.88
C ALA A 65 4.45 -18.40 12.21
N GLU A 66 5.42 -19.17 12.70
CA GLU A 66 5.33 -19.82 14.00
C GLU A 66 5.27 -18.80 15.17
N ILE A 67 6.00 -17.68 15.06
CA ILE A 67 5.91 -16.58 16.03
C ILE A 67 4.52 -15.94 15.98
N ALA A 68 3.97 -15.71 14.78
CA ALA A 68 2.63 -15.17 14.61
C ALA A 68 1.57 -16.06 15.27
N GLU A 69 1.62 -17.35 15.05
CA GLU A 69 0.71 -18.32 15.68
C GLU A 69 0.84 -18.29 17.22
N ARG A 70 2.07 -18.27 17.75
CA ARG A 70 2.28 -18.16 19.21
C ARG A 70 1.74 -16.85 19.78
N ASN A 71 1.92 -15.73 19.07
CA ASN A 71 1.36 -14.44 19.51
C ASN A 71 -0.17 -14.47 19.52
N ILE A 72 -0.79 -15.03 18.48
CA ILE A 72 -2.25 -15.19 18.40
C ILE A 72 -2.76 -16.02 19.58
N GLU A 73 -2.15 -17.20 19.86
CA GLU A 73 -2.55 -18.02 20.99
C GLU A 73 -2.34 -17.34 22.35
N ARG A 74 -1.28 -16.56 22.48
CA ARG A 74 -0.99 -15.81 23.71
C ARG A 74 -2.02 -14.71 23.96
N ILE A 75 -2.34 -13.92 22.93
CA ILE A 75 -3.37 -12.89 23.00
C ILE A 75 -4.73 -13.52 23.36
N LYS A 76 -5.11 -14.65 22.72
CA LYS A 76 -6.35 -15.37 23.03
C LYS A 76 -6.42 -15.78 24.50
N ARG A 77 -5.35 -16.33 25.04
CA ARG A 77 -5.30 -16.73 26.47
C ARG A 77 -5.46 -15.54 27.42
N LEU A 78 -4.80 -14.41 27.11
CA LEU A 78 -4.94 -13.19 27.94
C LEU A 78 -6.39 -12.69 27.99
N ILE A 79 -7.03 -12.63 26.83
CA ILE A 79 -8.42 -12.21 26.70
C ILE A 79 -9.39 -13.17 27.40
N GLU A 80 -9.11 -14.48 27.38
CA GLU A 80 -9.96 -15.49 28.02
C GLU A 80 -9.87 -15.47 29.55
N HIS A 81 -8.69 -15.19 30.11
CA HIS A 81 -8.42 -15.37 31.54
C HIS A 81 -8.60 -14.11 32.37
N ASP A 82 -8.58 -12.92 31.75
CA ASP A 82 -8.70 -11.64 32.46
C ASP A 82 -9.85 -10.79 31.92
N LYS A 83 -10.64 -10.22 32.86
CA LYS A 83 -11.81 -9.42 32.50
C LYS A 83 -11.45 -8.02 31.98
N GLU A 84 -10.35 -7.45 32.48
CA GLU A 84 -9.89 -6.12 32.03
C GLU A 84 -9.32 -6.21 30.62
N HIS A 85 -8.52 -7.26 30.35
CA HIS A 85 -8.02 -7.52 29.01
C HIS A 85 -9.14 -7.81 28.01
N ARG A 86 -10.15 -8.58 28.43
CA ARG A 86 -11.33 -8.83 27.57
C ARG A 86 -12.06 -7.54 27.26
N TRP A 87 -12.33 -6.70 28.27
CA TRP A 87 -12.99 -5.43 28.05
C TRP A 87 -12.19 -4.51 27.11
N ALA A 88 -10.87 -4.38 27.31
CA ALA A 88 -10.00 -3.60 26.43
C ALA A 88 -10.03 -4.11 24.98
N PHE A 89 -10.00 -5.43 24.80
CA PHE A 89 -10.10 -6.05 23.49
C PHE A 89 -11.47 -5.82 22.82
N GLU A 90 -12.58 -5.92 23.57
CA GLU A 90 -13.93 -5.61 23.07
C GLU A 90 -14.04 -4.15 22.59
N GLN A 91 -13.42 -3.19 23.32
CA GLN A 91 -13.35 -1.80 22.89
C GLN A 91 -12.53 -1.63 21.61
N PHE A 92 -11.44 -2.37 21.48
CA PHE A 92 -10.62 -2.38 20.26
C PHE A 92 -11.40 -2.93 19.06
N VAL A 93 -12.10 -4.05 19.21
CA VAL A 93 -12.95 -4.63 18.15
C VAL A 93 -14.08 -3.66 17.75
N ASP A 94 -14.75 -3.02 18.73
CA ASP A 94 -15.76 -1.99 18.43
C ASP A 94 -15.15 -0.82 17.64
N GLY A 95 -13.92 -0.43 17.97
CA GLY A 95 -13.17 0.57 17.22
C GLY A 95 -12.90 0.16 15.78
N LEU A 96 -12.50 -1.10 15.55
CA LEU A 96 -12.31 -1.65 14.19
C LEU A 96 -13.62 -1.68 13.41
N HIS A 97 -14.73 -2.07 14.05
CA HIS A 97 -16.06 -2.10 13.43
C HIS A 97 -16.50 -0.71 12.97
N LYS A 98 -16.24 0.32 13.77
CA LYS A 98 -16.61 1.70 13.43
C LYS A 98 -15.75 2.31 12.35
N ASN A 99 -14.43 2.03 12.35
CA ASN A 99 -13.47 2.67 11.46
C ASN A 99 -13.19 1.92 10.17
N ILE A 100 -13.23 0.58 10.23
CA ILE A 100 -12.81 -0.24 9.10
C ILE A 100 -14.03 -0.96 8.52
N ASN A 101 -14.50 -2.00 9.22
CA ASN A 101 -15.56 -2.85 8.69
C ASN A 101 -16.28 -3.58 9.84
N PRO A 102 -17.63 -3.51 9.93
CA PRO A 102 -18.40 -4.15 10.99
C PRO A 102 -18.37 -5.69 10.97
N PHE A 103 -17.80 -6.31 9.95
CA PHE A 103 -17.70 -7.76 9.83
C PHE A 103 -16.33 -8.33 10.23
N ILE A 104 -15.42 -7.49 10.75
CA ILE A 104 -14.16 -7.97 11.31
C ILE A 104 -14.47 -8.88 12.52
N THR A 105 -13.95 -10.09 12.48
CA THR A 105 -14.09 -11.05 13.58
C THR A 105 -13.04 -10.84 14.65
N ASP A 106 -13.28 -11.39 15.86
CA ASP A 106 -12.31 -11.38 16.94
C ASP A 106 -10.97 -12.02 16.52
N ASP A 107 -11.02 -13.13 15.78
CA ASP A 107 -9.83 -13.78 15.26
C ASP A 107 -9.02 -12.86 14.33
N GLU A 108 -9.69 -12.13 13.43
CA GLU A 108 -9.05 -11.15 12.55
C GLU A 108 -8.46 -9.98 13.32
N ALA A 109 -9.13 -9.50 14.35
CA ALA A 109 -8.62 -8.46 15.22
C ALA A 109 -7.36 -8.91 15.97
N ILE A 110 -7.32 -10.15 16.44
CA ILE A 110 -6.14 -10.77 17.06
C ILE A 110 -5.00 -10.93 16.04
N GLU A 111 -5.30 -11.35 14.80
CA GLU A 111 -4.32 -11.41 13.71
C GLU A 111 -3.72 -10.02 13.43
N MET A 112 -4.52 -8.95 13.43
CA MET A 112 -4.03 -7.58 13.25
C MET A 112 -3.05 -7.16 14.36
N LEU A 113 -3.33 -7.50 15.62
CA LEU A 113 -2.40 -7.25 16.73
C LEU A 113 -1.10 -8.05 16.57
N SER A 114 -1.19 -9.32 16.19
CA SER A 114 -0.01 -10.16 15.92
C SER A 114 0.83 -9.59 14.76
N GLN A 115 0.19 -9.13 13.69
CA GLN A 115 0.86 -8.46 12.58
C GLN A 115 1.62 -7.22 13.06
N HIS A 116 0.98 -6.39 13.88
CA HIS A 116 1.61 -5.19 14.41
C HIS A 116 2.87 -5.51 15.24
N ILE A 117 2.78 -6.46 16.18
CA ILE A 117 3.90 -6.90 17.03
C ILE A 117 5.13 -7.29 16.19
N ILE A 118 4.91 -8.01 15.09
CA ILE A 118 5.99 -8.52 14.25
C ILE A 118 6.54 -7.44 13.33
N THR A 119 5.69 -6.57 12.80
CA THR A 119 6.08 -5.66 11.71
C THR A 119 6.62 -4.33 12.20
N GLN A 120 6.18 -3.86 13.38
CA GLN A 120 6.64 -2.61 13.96
C GLN A 120 8.17 -2.53 14.05
N PRO A 121 8.90 -3.49 14.63
CA PRO A 121 10.35 -3.42 14.72
C PRO A 121 11.05 -3.51 13.36
N VAL A 122 10.43 -4.16 12.36
CA VAL A 122 10.93 -4.18 10.98
C VAL A 122 10.92 -2.78 10.38
N PHE A 123 9.82 -2.04 10.54
CA PHE A 123 9.73 -0.68 10.04
C PHE A 123 10.69 0.25 10.77
N GLU A 124 10.85 0.11 12.09
CA GLU A 124 11.83 0.87 12.86
C GLU A 124 13.27 0.57 12.43
N ALA A 125 13.57 -0.69 12.09
CA ALA A 125 14.90 -1.09 11.62
C ALA A 125 15.22 -0.61 10.20
N LEU A 126 14.22 -0.55 9.31
CA LEU A 126 14.38 -0.13 7.91
C LEU A 126 14.49 1.39 7.75
N PHE A 127 13.90 2.15 8.67
CA PHE A 127 13.78 3.60 8.58
C PHE A 127 14.40 4.26 9.80
N ASP A 128 15.74 4.15 9.91
CA ASP A 128 16.52 4.75 10.97
C ASP A 128 16.31 6.28 11.00
N GLY A 129 15.93 6.82 12.17
CA GLY A 129 15.51 8.20 12.32
C GLY A 129 14.00 8.47 12.13
N TYR A 130 13.24 7.48 11.73
CA TYR A 130 11.80 7.52 11.49
C TYR A 130 11.09 6.71 12.56
N SER A 131 10.63 7.31 13.62
CA SER A 131 9.88 6.56 14.61
C SER A 131 8.48 6.26 14.06
N PHE A 132 8.34 5.13 13.35
CA PHE A 132 7.07 4.69 12.75
C PHE A 132 5.93 4.65 13.77
N VAL A 133 6.20 4.10 14.98
CA VAL A 133 5.20 4.05 16.06
C VAL A 133 4.78 5.43 16.51
N LYS A 134 5.70 6.40 16.56
CA LYS A 134 5.39 7.75 17.01
C LYS A 134 4.66 8.59 15.96
N ASN A 135 4.82 8.26 14.69
CA ASN A 135 4.34 9.08 13.59
C ASN A 135 3.13 8.48 12.87
N ASN A 136 2.86 7.17 13.00
CA ASN A 136 1.70 6.54 12.38
C ASN A 136 0.55 6.36 13.37
N PRO A 137 -0.63 6.98 13.16
CA PRO A 137 -1.72 6.95 14.13
C PRO A 137 -2.33 5.56 14.36
N ILE A 138 -2.33 4.70 13.35
CA ILE A 138 -2.78 3.31 13.50
C ILE A 138 -1.78 2.52 14.34
N SER A 139 -0.49 2.72 14.10
CA SER A 139 0.56 2.08 14.90
C SER A 139 0.49 2.51 16.37
N GLN A 140 0.23 3.78 16.64
CA GLN A 140 0.00 4.28 18.01
C GLN A 140 -1.20 3.61 18.69
N SER A 141 -2.33 3.49 17.98
CA SER A 141 -3.52 2.84 18.50
C SER A 141 -3.31 1.35 18.75
N MET A 142 -2.63 0.64 17.83
CA MET A 142 -2.27 -0.77 18.02
C MET A 142 -1.32 -0.97 19.20
N GLN A 143 -0.33 -0.09 19.38
CA GLN A 143 0.58 -0.15 20.51
C GLN A 143 -0.15 0.11 21.82
N ALA A 144 -1.05 1.07 21.87
CA ALA A 144 -1.82 1.38 23.07
C ALA A 144 -2.67 0.20 23.56
N ILE A 145 -3.28 -0.58 22.65
CA ILE A 145 -4.00 -1.80 23.05
C ILE A 145 -3.05 -2.91 23.53
N LEU A 146 -1.88 -3.05 22.90
CA LEU A 146 -0.88 -4.02 23.35
C LEU A 146 -0.32 -3.68 24.74
N ASP A 147 -0.12 -2.40 25.02
CA ASP A 147 0.32 -1.92 26.33
C ASP A 147 -0.71 -2.22 27.44
N LEU A 148 -2.02 -2.21 27.10
CA LEU A 148 -3.10 -2.61 28.00
C LEU A 148 -3.18 -4.14 28.21
N LEU A 149 -2.75 -4.94 27.22
CA LEU A 149 -2.76 -6.40 27.28
C LEU A 149 -1.53 -7.01 27.97
N GLU A 150 -0.69 -6.20 28.61
CA GLU A 150 0.56 -6.50 29.31
C GLU A 150 1.81 -6.77 28.47
N SER A 151 2.93 -6.27 29.00
CA SER A 151 4.27 -6.32 28.41
C SER A 151 4.87 -7.73 28.20
N ASP A 152 4.28 -8.76 28.77
CA ASP A 152 4.78 -10.14 28.66
C ASP A 152 4.50 -10.80 27.29
N VAL A 153 3.63 -10.23 26.48
CA VAL A 153 3.36 -10.71 25.12
C VAL A 153 4.57 -10.46 24.21
N VAL A 154 5.26 -9.34 24.42
CA VAL A 154 6.32 -8.85 23.53
C VAL A 154 7.67 -9.50 23.80
N ASN A 155 7.96 -9.92 25.03
CA ASN A 155 9.34 -10.15 25.49
C ASN A 155 9.95 -11.55 25.29
N LYS A 156 9.21 -12.58 24.87
CA LYS A 156 9.75 -13.96 24.87
C LYS A 156 10.32 -14.47 23.53
N ASP A 157 9.92 -13.92 22.42
CA ASP A 157 10.39 -14.34 21.09
C ASP A 157 11.38 -13.35 20.45
N THR A 158 11.84 -12.38 21.24
CA THR A 158 12.67 -11.24 20.82
C THR A 158 13.97 -11.68 20.17
N GLU A 159 14.61 -12.75 20.64
CA GLU A 159 15.95 -13.15 20.18
C GLU A 159 15.97 -13.64 18.70
N ILE A 160 14.91 -14.33 18.26
CA ILE A 160 14.77 -14.79 16.86
C ILE A 160 14.44 -13.60 15.96
N LEU A 161 13.54 -12.75 16.44
CA LEU A 161 13.15 -11.52 15.73
C LEU A 161 14.30 -10.51 15.67
N GLU A 162 15.10 -10.35 16.74
CA GLU A 162 16.28 -9.48 16.76
C GLU A 162 17.32 -9.87 15.70
N LYS A 163 17.65 -11.14 15.59
CA LYS A 163 18.56 -11.64 14.54
C LYS A 163 18.04 -11.33 13.15
N PHE A 164 16.73 -11.41 12.97
CA PHE A 164 16.10 -11.03 11.72
C PHE A 164 16.15 -9.51 11.50
N TYR A 165 15.80 -8.70 12.49
CA TYR A 165 15.84 -7.24 12.39
C TYR A 165 17.26 -6.73 12.11
N ASP A 166 18.27 -7.31 12.73
CA ASP A 166 19.69 -6.99 12.43
C ASP A 166 20.07 -7.37 11.00
N SER A 167 19.56 -8.48 10.48
CA SER A 167 19.74 -8.88 9.08
C SER A 167 19.07 -7.89 8.12
N VAL A 168 17.84 -7.44 8.43
CA VAL A 168 17.12 -6.42 7.65
C VAL A 168 17.86 -5.09 7.70
N ARG A 169 18.26 -4.63 8.90
CA ARG A 169 19.02 -3.39 9.09
C ARG A 169 20.33 -3.40 8.31
N THR A 170 21.12 -4.48 8.42
CA THR A 170 22.40 -4.62 7.69
C THR A 170 22.22 -4.55 6.17
N ARG A 171 21.08 -4.94 5.66
CA ARG A 171 20.76 -4.87 4.22
C ARG A 171 20.24 -3.51 3.82
N ALA A 172 19.40 -2.90 4.66
CA ALA A 172 18.89 -1.55 4.45
C ALA A 172 20.00 -0.51 4.44
N ASP A 173 21.00 -0.65 5.33
CA ASP A 173 22.17 0.24 5.43
C ASP A 173 23.04 0.26 4.18
N LYS A 174 22.92 -0.76 3.32
CA LYS A 174 23.64 -0.83 2.04
C LYS A 174 22.86 -0.27 0.85
N ILE A 175 21.64 0.24 1.10
CA ILE A 175 20.74 0.76 0.08
C ILE A 175 20.52 2.25 0.32
N ASP A 176 21.21 3.09 -0.47
CA ASP A 176 21.21 4.54 -0.30
C ASP A 176 20.02 5.24 -0.98
N ASN A 177 19.14 4.51 -1.67
CA ASN A 177 18.00 5.10 -2.38
C ASN A 177 16.66 4.50 -1.95
N ALA A 178 15.62 5.34 -1.97
CA ALA A 178 14.25 4.95 -1.60
C ALA A 178 13.69 3.83 -2.47
N GLU A 179 14.00 3.80 -3.77
CA GLU A 179 13.53 2.76 -4.69
C GLU A 179 14.07 1.37 -4.30
N GLY A 180 15.32 1.29 -3.86
CA GLY A 180 15.93 0.05 -3.37
C GLY A 180 15.28 -0.40 -2.05
N LYS A 181 15.08 0.51 -1.09
CA LYS A 181 14.39 0.24 0.18
C LYS A 181 12.96 -0.23 -0.08
N GLN A 182 12.22 0.45 -0.97
CA GLN A 182 10.88 0.06 -1.38
C GLN A 182 10.83 -1.36 -1.94
N LYS A 183 11.78 -1.75 -2.79
CA LYS A 183 11.86 -3.13 -3.33
C LYS A 183 12.06 -4.16 -2.25
N VAL A 184 12.91 -3.88 -1.25
CA VAL A 184 13.11 -4.79 -0.09
C VAL A 184 11.82 -4.94 0.71
N ILE A 185 11.12 -3.85 0.96
CA ILE A 185 9.84 -3.88 1.70
C ILE A 185 8.78 -4.69 0.93
N ILE A 186 8.65 -4.48 -0.37
CA ILE A 186 7.69 -5.22 -1.20
C ILE A 186 8.04 -6.71 -1.23
N GLU A 187 9.31 -7.07 -1.31
CA GLU A 187 9.76 -8.46 -1.31
C GLU A 187 9.55 -9.13 0.06
N LEU A 188 9.84 -8.41 1.15
CA LEU A 188 9.53 -8.83 2.51
C LEU A 188 8.03 -9.06 2.67
N TYR A 189 7.22 -8.10 2.25
CA TYR A 189 5.77 -8.18 2.28
C TYR A 189 5.25 -9.40 1.53
N ASP A 190 5.62 -9.57 0.27
CA ASP A 190 5.12 -10.66 -0.57
C ASP A 190 5.48 -12.06 0.00
N LYS A 191 6.70 -12.22 0.50
CA LYS A 191 7.16 -13.49 1.08
C LYS A 191 6.62 -13.74 2.48
N PHE A 192 6.65 -12.74 3.33
CA PHE A 192 6.19 -12.84 4.72
C PHE A 192 4.68 -13.11 4.78
N PHE A 193 3.88 -12.28 4.08
CA PHE A 193 2.43 -12.41 4.13
C PHE A 193 1.92 -13.73 3.60
N LYS A 194 2.41 -14.15 2.46
CA LYS A 194 2.01 -15.42 1.85
C LYS A 194 2.29 -16.62 2.74
N THR A 195 3.29 -16.50 3.61
CA THR A 195 3.71 -17.60 4.49
C THR A 195 3.08 -17.50 5.88
N ALA A 196 3.07 -16.32 6.48
CA ALA A 196 2.57 -16.12 7.84
C ALA A 196 1.05 -16.00 7.92
N PHE A 197 0.42 -15.42 6.89
CA PHE A 197 -1.02 -15.17 6.86
C PHE A 197 -1.65 -15.61 5.53
N PRO A 198 -1.52 -16.89 5.11
CA PRO A 198 -1.95 -17.35 3.79
C PRO A 198 -3.45 -17.17 3.57
N LYS A 199 -4.28 -17.41 4.59
CA LYS A 199 -5.74 -17.26 4.51
C LYS A 199 -6.14 -15.81 4.20
N MET A 200 -5.44 -14.84 4.76
CA MET A 200 -5.70 -13.43 4.51
C MET A 200 -5.30 -13.03 3.09
N VAL A 201 -4.13 -13.49 2.61
CA VAL A 201 -3.68 -13.21 1.24
C VAL A 201 -4.63 -13.78 0.19
N GLU A 202 -5.11 -15.02 0.40
CA GLU A 202 -6.12 -15.63 -0.48
C GLU A 202 -7.44 -14.85 -0.47
N ARG A 203 -7.89 -14.41 0.71
CA ARG A 203 -9.14 -13.68 0.89
C ARG A 203 -9.12 -12.30 0.23
N LEU A 204 -8.00 -11.60 0.28
CA LEU A 204 -7.90 -10.21 -0.15
C LEU A 204 -7.50 -10.05 -1.61
N GLY A 205 -7.13 -11.14 -2.29
CA GLY A 205 -6.78 -11.11 -3.72
C GLY A 205 -5.67 -10.11 -4.05
N ILE A 206 -4.65 -10.03 -3.18
CA ILE A 206 -3.56 -9.07 -3.34
C ILE A 206 -2.80 -9.35 -4.64
N VAL A 207 -2.95 -8.47 -5.62
CA VAL A 207 -2.28 -8.53 -6.91
C VAL A 207 -1.40 -7.31 -7.09
N TYR A 208 -0.12 -7.55 -7.33
CA TYR A 208 0.83 -6.48 -7.67
C TYR A 208 0.53 -5.91 -9.06
N THR A 209 0.41 -4.60 -9.15
CA THR A 209 0.21 -3.91 -10.43
C THR A 209 1.57 -3.53 -11.04
N PRO A 210 1.90 -3.96 -12.27
CA PRO A 210 3.12 -3.53 -12.94
C PRO A 210 3.22 -2.01 -13.03
N VAL A 211 4.41 -1.47 -12.73
CA VAL A 211 4.62 -0.01 -12.69
C VAL A 211 4.36 0.66 -14.03
N GLU A 212 4.59 -0.03 -15.13
CA GLU A 212 4.35 0.46 -16.49
C GLU A 212 2.85 0.68 -16.73
N VAL A 213 1.98 -0.17 -16.17
CA VAL A 213 0.52 -0.03 -16.24
C VAL A 213 0.07 1.16 -15.39
N VAL A 214 0.65 1.30 -14.20
CA VAL A 214 0.37 2.44 -13.32
C VAL A 214 0.76 3.76 -14.00
N ASP A 215 1.97 3.84 -14.55
CA ASP A 215 2.45 5.02 -15.27
C ASP A 215 1.58 5.38 -16.48
N PHE A 216 1.13 4.37 -17.23
CA PHE A 216 0.19 4.56 -18.33
C PHE A 216 -1.13 5.15 -17.86
N ILE A 217 -1.71 4.62 -16.78
CA ILE A 217 -2.97 5.12 -16.22
C ILE A 217 -2.82 6.57 -15.75
N ILE A 218 -1.78 6.88 -14.98
CA ILE A 218 -1.54 8.24 -14.45
C ILE A 218 -1.44 9.26 -15.59
N ARG A 219 -0.67 8.94 -16.64
CA ARG A 219 -0.52 9.83 -17.81
C ARG A 219 -1.82 9.96 -18.59
N SER A 220 -2.56 8.87 -18.76
CA SER A 220 -3.86 8.89 -19.43
C SER A 220 -4.87 9.73 -18.68
N VAL A 221 -4.89 9.67 -17.35
CA VAL A 221 -5.75 10.50 -16.49
C VAL A 221 -5.42 11.99 -16.66
N ASP A 222 -4.13 12.37 -16.64
CA ASP A 222 -3.73 13.77 -16.86
C ASP A 222 -4.13 14.27 -18.26
N GLU A 223 -3.98 13.41 -19.29
CA GLU A 223 -4.40 13.76 -20.65
C GLU A 223 -5.92 13.97 -20.76
N VAL A 224 -6.72 13.10 -20.14
CA VAL A 224 -8.18 13.23 -20.12
C VAL A 224 -8.58 14.48 -19.34
N LEU A 225 -7.98 14.76 -18.18
CA LEU A 225 -8.24 15.99 -17.43
C LEU A 225 -7.98 17.24 -18.27
N ARG A 226 -6.87 17.26 -19.02
CA ARG A 226 -6.54 18.40 -19.89
C ARG A 226 -7.52 18.57 -21.03
N LYS A 227 -7.91 17.48 -21.69
CA LYS A 227 -8.79 17.52 -22.84
C LYS A 227 -10.24 17.82 -22.50
N GLU A 228 -10.77 17.16 -21.49
CA GLU A 228 -12.20 17.18 -21.19
C GLU A 228 -12.58 18.24 -20.13
N PHE A 229 -11.63 18.59 -19.24
CA PHE A 229 -11.90 19.50 -18.12
C PHE A 229 -11.03 20.76 -18.13
N ASN A 230 -10.07 20.87 -19.06
CA ASN A 230 -9.05 21.93 -19.10
C ASN A 230 -8.31 22.09 -17.77
N ARG A 231 -7.97 20.96 -17.12
CA ARG A 231 -7.30 20.86 -15.83
C ARG A 231 -6.16 19.85 -15.92
N SER A 232 -5.28 19.84 -14.93
CA SER A 232 -4.18 18.88 -14.80
C SER A 232 -4.16 18.25 -13.41
N LEU A 233 -3.38 17.18 -13.24
CA LEU A 233 -3.18 16.55 -11.93
C LEU A 233 -2.48 17.49 -10.93
N SER A 234 -1.75 18.50 -11.38
CA SER A 234 -1.09 19.51 -10.54
C SER A 234 -2.02 20.59 -10.02
N ASP A 235 -3.13 20.85 -10.71
CA ASP A 235 -4.00 21.98 -10.41
C ASP A 235 -4.63 21.88 -9.01
N GLU A 236 -4.82 23.04 -8.38
CA GLU A 236 -5.51 23.17 -7.10
C GLU A 236 -6.95 22.63 -7.19
N ASN A 237 -7.45 22.00 -6.14
CA ASN A 237 -8.79 21.39 -6.05
C ASN A 237 -9.02 20.21 -7.02
N ILE A 238 -7.97 19.61 -7.56
CA ILE A 238 -8.03 18.30 -8.20
C ILE A 238 -7.67 17.25 -7.16
N HIS A 239 -8.66 16.85 -6.35
CA HIS A 239 -8.50 15.80 -5.35
C HIS A 239 -8.43 14.43 -6.03
N ILE A 240 -7.45 13.64 -5.63
CA ILE A 240 -7.10 12.34 -6.22
C ILE A 240 -7.23 11.27 -5.14
N LEU A 241 -7.93 10.19 -5.42
CA LEU A 241 -8.06 9.05 -4.50
C LEU A 241 -7.61 7.76 -5.19
N ASP A 242 -6.76 7.00 -4.48
CA ASP A 242 -6.59 5.57 -4.69
C ASP A 242 -7.40 4.81 -3.62
N PRO A 243 -8.56 4.23 -3.98
CA PRO A 243 -9.45 3.60 -3.02
C PRO A 243 -9.03 2.17 -2.62
N PHE A 244 -7.98 1.62 -3.25
CA PHE A 244 -7.48 0.26 -3.04
C PHE A 244 -5.95 0.26 -3.11
N THR A 245 -5.35 1.00 -2.21
CA THR A 245 -3.98 1.50 -2.28
C THR A 245 -2.92 0.39 -2.30
N GLY A 246 -3.19 -0.75 -1.66
CA GLY A 246 -2.20 -1.82 -1.52
C GLY A 246 -0.93 -1.31 -0.85
N THR A 247 0.21 -1.46 -1.51
CA THR A 247 1.51 -0.97 -1.04
C THR A 247 1.84 0.48 -1.43
N GLY A 248 0.87 1.23 -1.95
CA GLY A 248 1.03 2.64 -2.30
C GLY A 248 1.56 2.92 -3.70
N THR A 249 1.58 1.94 -4.60
CA THR A 249 2.24 2.06 -5.90
C THR A 249 1.66 3.19 -6.75
N PHE A 250 0.33 3.35 -6.83
CA PHE A 250 -0.28 4.44 -7.61
C PHE A 250 0.14 5.81 -7.08
N ILE A 251 0.10 6.01 -5.76
CA ILE A 251 0.45 7.31 -5.17
C ILE A 251 1.95 7.61 -5.30
N THR A 252 2.82 6.64 -5.04
CA THR A 252 4.27 6.83 -5.19
C THR A 252 4.65 7.14 -6.65
N ARG A 253 4.05 6.43 -7.63
CA ARG A 253 4.27 6.70 -9.05
C ARG A 253 3.69 8.04 -9.48
N LEU A 254 2.54 8.44 -8.92
CA LEU A 254 1.96 9.77 -9.17
C LEU A 254 2.92 10.88 -8.71
N LEU A 255 3.46 10.79 -7.49
CA LEU A 255 4.44 11.76 -6.97
C LEU A 255 5.71 11.81 -7.84
N GLN A 256 6.19 10.67 -8.32
CA GLN A 256 7.40 10.55 -9.15
C GLN A 256 7.17 10.90 -10.63
N SER A 257 5.93 11.03 -11.09
CA SER A 257 5.56 11.16 -12.51
C SER A 257 6.08 12.42 -13.20
N GLY A 258 6.38 13.47 -12.41
CA GLY A 258 6.67 14.82 -12.90
C GLY A 258 5.45 15.58 -13.43
N LEU A 259 4.23 15.01 -13.28
CA LEU A 259 2.98 15.68 -13.68
C LEU A 259 2.47 16.65 -12.61
N ILE A 260 2.90 16.49 -11.36
CA ILE A 260 2.71 17.45 -10.29
C ILE A 260 3.95 18.33 -10.23
N SER A 261 3.77 19.65 -10.31
CA SER A 261 4.89 20.59 -10.22
C SER A 261 5.52 20.57 -8.82
N ASN A 262 6.81 20.91 -8.71
CA ASN A 262 7.48 20.96 -7.42
C ASN A 262 6.82 21.97 -6.45
N GLU A 263 6.23 23.04 -6.98
CA GLU A 263 5.55 24.06 -6.20
C GLU A 263 4.22 23.55 -5.61
N ASP A 264 3.56 22.63 -6.32
CA ASP A 264 2.27 22.05 -5.92
C ASP A 264 2.42 20.77 -5.09
N LEU A 265 3.62 20.15 -5.10
CA LEU A 265 3.84 18.82 -4.54
C LEU A 265 3.45 18.75 -3.05
N GLU A 266 3.85 19.74 -2.25
CA GLU A 266 3.51 19.79 -0.84
C GLU A 266 2.00 19.96 -0.59
N ARG A 267 1.33 20.80 -1.38
CA ARG A 267 -0.12 20.99 -1.30
C ARG A 267 -0.86 19.70 -1.66
N LYS A 268 -0.47 19.07 -2.76
CA LYS A 268 -1.03 17.79 -3.21
C LYS A 268 -0.87 16.71 -2.15
N TYR A 269 0.35 16.51 -1.67
CA TYR A 269 0.67 15.52 -0.64
C TYR A 269 -0.13 15.73 0.65
N SER A 270 -0.23 16.98 1.12
CA SER A 270 -0.81 17.28 2.43
C SER A 270 -2.34 17.38 2.41
N LYS A 271 -2.98 17.65 1.25
CA LYS A 271 -4.40 18.02 1.22
C LYS A 271 -5.24 17.35 0.14
N GLU A 272 -4.66 16.99 -1.01
CA GLU A 272 -5.45 16.65 -2.20
C GLU A 272 -5.20 15.23 -2.73
N ILE A 273 -4.24 14.50 -2.15
CA ILE A 273 -4.03 13.08 -2.43
C ILE A 273 -4.58 12.26 -1.28
N HIS A 274 -5.41 11.27 -1.61
CA HIS A 274 -6.08 10.39 -0.68
C HIS A 274 -5.84 8.93 -1.03
N ALA A 275 -5.86 8.08 0.00
CA ALA A 275 -5.60 6.66 -0.14
C ALA A 275 -6.43 5.86 0.87
N ASN A 276 -6.99 4.72 0.47
CA ASN A 276 -7.68 3.81 1.37
C ASN A 276 -7.06 2.43 1.30
N GLU A 277 -6.84 1.82 2.45
CA GLU A 277 -6.37 0.45 2.53
C GLU A 277 -7.10 -0.28 3.67
N LEU A 278 -7.53 -1.51 3.39
CA LEU A 278 -8.24 -2.36 4.35
C LEU A 278 -7.28 -3.19 5.19
N VAL A 279 -6.14 -3.58 4.60
CA VAL A 279 -5.19 -4.50 5.21
C VAL A 279 -4.15 -3.73 5.99
N LEU A 280 -4.06 -3.99 7.30
CA LEU A 280 -3.18 -3.26 8.21
C LEU A 280 -1.73 -3.15 7.70
N LEU A 281 -1.15 -4.27 7.26
CA LEU A 281 0.24 -4.23 6.83
C LEU A 281 0.43 -3.53 5.48
N ALA A 282 -0.50 -3.70 4.53
CA ALA A 282 -0.46 -2.95 3.28
C ALA A 282 -0.57 -1.45 3.54
N TYR A 283 -1.46 -1.04 4.47
CA TYR A 283 -1.56 0.32 4.96
C TYR A 283 -0.22 0.86 5.50
N TYR A 284 0.47 0.08 6.36
CA TYR A 284 1.76 0.48 6.89
C TYR A 284 2.81 0.68 5.80
N ILE A 285 2.88 -0.28 4.88
CA ILE A 285 3.81 -0.20 3.74
C ILE A 285 3.49 0.99 2.85
N ALA A 286 2.21 1.22 2.55
CA ALA A 286 1.79 2.35 1.74
C ALA A 286 2.16 3.69 2.39
N ALA A 287 1.87 3.85 3.69
CA ALA A 287 2.21 5.06 4.42
C ALA A 287 3.71 5.37 4.31
N VAL A 288 4.54 4.39 4.65
CA VAL A 288 6.01 4.54 4.60
C VAL A 288 6.52 4.80 3.18
N ASN A 289 6.03 4.07 2.17
CA ASN A 289 6.45 4.26 0.78
C ASN A 289 6.11 5.65 0.25
N ILE A 290 4.89 6.12 0.54
CA ILE A 290 4.41 7.44 0.11
C ILE A 290 5.23 8.55 0.79
N GLU A 291 5.42 8.44 2.10
CA GLU A 291 6.17 9.41 2.89
C GLU A 291 7.63 9.50 2.44
N ASN A 292 8.33 8.37 2.30
CA ASN A 292 9.69 8.34 1.79
C ASN A 292 9.81 8.93 0.40
N THR A 293 8.86 8.58 -0.50
CA THR A 293 8.85 9.13 -1.86
C THR A 293 8.72 10.66 -1.85
N PHE A 294 7.81 11.19 -1.03
CA PHE A 294 7.65 12.64 -0.89
C PHE A 294 8.91 13.31 -0.34
N HIS A 295 9.48 12.79 0.75
CA HIS A 295 10.68 13.38 1.37
C HIS A 295 11.92 13.33 0.47
N ASP A 296 12.08 12.28 -0.33
CA ASP A 296 13.13 12.19 -1.34
C ASP A 296 12.98 13.24 -2.44
N LEU A 297 11.76 13.49 -2.90
CA LEU A 297 11.47 14.51 -3.90
C LEU A 297 11.72 15.93 -3.35
N MET A 298 11.44 16.15 -2.06
CA MET A 298 11.69 17.42 -1.37
C MET A 298 13.18 17.65 -1.03
N LYS A 299 14.07 16.67 -1.32
CA LYS A 299 15.55 16.76 -1.12
C LYS A 299 15.98 17.20 0.26
N GLY A 300 15.29 16.78 1.31
CA GLY A 300 15.60 17.15 2.69
C GLY A 300 15.35 18.62 3.05
N GLN A 301 14.61 19.36 2.24
CA GLN A 301 14.29 20.78 2.48
C GLN A 301 13.13 20.99 3.45
N SER A 302 12.39 19.94 3.81
CA SER A 302 11.24 20.02 4.73
C SER A 302 11.51 19.24 6.01
N GLU A 303 10.94 19.74 7.12
CA GLU A 303 10.72 18.91 8.30
C GLU A 303 9.88 17.69 7.92
N TYR A 304 10.02 16.62 8.70
CA TYR A 304 9.20 15.43 8.50
C TYR A 304 7.71 15.78 8.51
N LYS A 305 6.99 15.31 7.50
CA LYS A 305 5.53 15.42 7.39
C LYS A 305 4.94 14.05 7.11
N GLU A 306 4.06 13.62 7.99
CA GLU A 306 3.27 12.40 7.79
C GLU A 306 2.31 12.56 6.60
N PHE A 307 1.94 11.44 5.99
CA PHE A 307 0.93 11.42 4.94
C PHE A 307 -0.48 11.30 5.53
N ASN A 308 -1.14 12.44 5.70
CA ASN A 308 -2.49 12.49 6.28
C ASN A 308 -3.60 11.99 5.36
N GLY A 309 -3.31 11.78 4.08
CA GLY A 309 -4.27 11.34 3.09
C GLY A 309 -4.63 9.85 3.17
N ILE A 310 -3.86 9.02 3.89
CA ILE A 310 -4.13 7.58 3.98
C ILE A 310 -5.02 7.23 5.17
N CYS A 311 -6.05 6.40 4.89
CA CYS A 311 -6.98 5.86 5.88
C CYS A 311 -6.92 4.33 5.92
N LEU A 312 -6.89 3.75 7.12
CA LEU A 312 -7.17 2.33 7.30
C LEU A 312 -8.69 2.15 7.33
N THR A 313 -9.28 1.69 6.23
CA THR A 313 -10.74 1.60 6.08
C THR A 313 -11.15 0.72 4.92
N ASP A 314 -12.36 0.18 4.99
CA ASP A 314 -13.04 -0.45 3.85
C ASP A 314 -13.72 0.62 3.00
N THR A 315 -13.22 0.81 1.79
CA THR A 315 -13.75 1.79 0.84
C THR A 315 -15.25 1.63 0.57
N PHE A 316 -15.73 0.41 0.40
CA PHE A 316 -17.15 0.19 0.11
C PHE A 316 -18.02 0.50 1.33
N GLN A 317 -17.53 0.19 2.52
CA GLN A 317 -18.23 0.47 3.77
C GLN A 317 -18.44 1.97 4.00
N LEU A 318 -17.53 2.82 3.50
CA LEU A 318 -17.69 4.28 3.57
C LEU A 318 -18.95 4.79 2.87
N GLY A 319 -19.48 4.07 1.89
CA GLY A 319 -20.72 4.38 1.19
C GLY A 319 -22.00 3.94 1.91
N GLU A 320 -21.89 3.07 2.93
CA GLU A 320 -23.02 2.45 3.61
C GLU A 320 -23.67 3.36 4.68
N SER A 321 -22.98 4.38 5.15
CA SER A 321 -23.51 5.35 6.13
C SER A 321 -23.17 6.79 5.76
N ASP A 322 -24.15 7.68 5.87
CA ASP A 322 -23.96 9.12 5.72
C ASP A 322 -23.56 9.80 7.04
N ALA A 323 -23.78 9.14 8.17
CA ALA A 323 -23.55 9.71 9.49
C ALA A 323 -22.06 9.66 9.84
N SER A 324 -21.39 10.82 9.83
CA SER A 324 -19.97 10.97 10.21
C SER A 324 -19.73 10.54 11.67
N GLU A 325 -20.70 10.74 12.57
CA GLU A 325 -20.60 10.35 13.98
C GLU A 325 -20.44 8.83 14.17
N LYS A 326 -21.01 8.02 13.26
CA LYS A 326 -20.87 6.55 13.32
C LYS A 326 -19.47 6.05 12.90
N LEU A 327 -18.68 6.90 12.28
CA LEU A 327 -17.32 6.58 11.86
C LEU A 327 -16.28 6.97 12.90
N PHE A 328 -16.66 7.76 13.91
CA PHE A 328 -15.73 8.17 14.96
C PHE A 328 -15.52 7.04 15.97
N SER A 329 -14.27 6.78 16.31
CA SER A 329 -13.88 5.84 17.37
C SER A 329 -12.80 6.46 18.24
N GLU A 330 -12.97 6.36 19.54
CA GLU A 330 -11.97 6.79 20.52
C GLU A 330 -10.69 5.95 20.45
N MET A 331 -10.78 4.72 19.93
CA MET A 331 -9.62 3.85 19.74
C MET A 331 -8.76 4.28 18.55
N PHE A 332 -9.36 4.90 17.51
CA PHE A 332 -8.68 5.35 16.30
C PHE A 332 -9.03 6.80 15.96
N PRO A 333 -8.80 7.76 16.88
CA PRO A 333 -9.32 9.12 16.72
C PRO A 333 -8.81 9.82 15.46
N GLN A 334 -7.51 9.77 15.21
CA GLN A 334 -6.91 10.42 14.05
C GLN A 334 -7.32 9.75 12.73
N ASN A 335 -7.43 8.41 12.69
CA ASN A 335 -7.93 7.72 11.51
C ASN A 335 -9.40 8.08 11.23
N SER A 336 -10.21 8.17 12.29
CA SER A 336 -11.61 8.60 12.18
C SER A 336 -11.73 10.01 11.58
N GLU A 337 -10.91 10.95 12.03
CA GLU A 337 -10.86 12.32 11.51
C GLU A 337 -10.47 12.32 10.03
N ARG A 338 -9.41 11.59 9.65
CA ARG A 338 -8.98 11.45 8.25
C ARG A 338 -10.07 10.88 7.34
N VAL A 339 -10.78 9.85 7.80
CA VAL A 339 -11.92 9.25 7.07
C VAL A 339 -13.04 10.26 6.90
N ILE A 340 -13.40 11.00 7.95
CA ILE A 340 -14.46 12.02 7.89
C ILE A 340 -14.08 13.17 6.94
N GLU A 341 -12.84 13.62 6.97
CA GLU A 341 -12.35 14.65 6.05
C GLU A 341 -12.33 14.15 4.60
N GLN A 342 -11.83 12.95 4.37
CA GLN A 342 -11.81 12.34 3.04
C GLN A 342 -13.22 12.18 2.46
N LYS A 343 -14.22 11.83 3.28
CA LYS A 343 -15.63 11.76 2.82
C LYS A 343 -16.16 13.10 2.30
N LYS A 344 -15.64 14.24 2.80
CA LYS A 344 -16.03 15.58 2.38
C LYS A 344 -15.22 16.09 1.18
N ALA A 345 -14.09 15.46 0.87
CA ALA A 345 -13.21 15.94 -0.21
C ALA A 345 -13.92 15.91 -1.57
N PRO A 346 -13.82 16.96 -2.39
CA PRO A 346 -14.43 17.04 -3.72
C PRO A 346 -13.58 16.25 -4.73
N LEU A 347 -13.72 14.91 -4.74
CA LEU A 347 -12.90 14.04 -5.57
C LEU A 347 -13.12 14.29 -7.06
N ARG A 348 -12.02 14.48 -7.79
CA ARG A 348 -11.99 14.69 -9.23
C ARG A 348 -11.33 13.54 -9.98
N VAL A 349 -10.48 12.78 -9.31
CA VAL A 349 -9.79 11.62 -9.86
C VAL A 349 -9.90 10.45 -8.89
N ILE A 350 -10.34 9.31 -9.40
CA ILE A 350 -10.32 8.05 -8.66
C ILE A 350 -9.58 7.03 -9.54
N MET A 351 -8.43 6.53 -9.09
CA MET A 351 -7.60 5.60 -9.84
C MET A 351 -7.00 4.54 -8.92
N GLY A 352 -6.84 3.33 -9.42
CA GLY A 352 -6.29 2.22 -8.63
C GLY A 352 -6.46 0.86 -9.28
N ASN A 353 -6.20 -0.18 -8.51
CA ASN A 353 -6.43 -1.57 -8.89
C ASN A 353 -7.44 -2.20 -7.91
N PRO A 354 -8.76 -2.14 -8.20
CA PRO A 354 -9.77 -2.69 -7.31
C PRO A 354 -9.66 -4.22 -7.19
N PRO A 355 -10.11 -4.79 -6.05
CA PRO A 355 -10.18 -6.23 -5.89
C PRO A 355 -11.17 -6.85 -6.90
N TYR A 356 -10.92 -8.11 -7.29
CA TYR A 356 -11.81 -8.89 -8.15
C TYR A 356 -11.85 -10.36 -7.71
N SER A 357 -13.04 -10.98 -7.84
CA SER A 357 -13.27 -12.33 -7.33
C SER A 357 -13.31 -13.40 -8.41
N ILE A 358 -13.53 -13.02 -9.68
CA ILE A 358 -13.69 -14.00 -10.76
C ILE A 358 -12.36 -14.68 -11.09
N GLY A 359 -12.33 -16.01 -10.88
CA GLY A 359 -11.17 -16.85 -11.16
C GLY A 359 -10.33 -17.21 -9.94
N GLN A 360 -10.62 -16.69 -8.78
CA GLN A 360 -10.00 -17.13 -7.53
C GLN A 360 -10.74 -18.37 -7.02
N LYS A 361 -10.04 -19.50 -6.97
CA LYS A 361 -10.51 -20.74 -6.33
C LYS A 361 -10.26 -20.68 -4.83
N SER A 362 -10.79 -19.69 -4.13
CA SER A 362 -10.68 -19.68 -2.68
C SER A 362 -11.86 -20.42 -2.06
N ALA A 363 -11.56 -21.31 -1.12
CA ALA A 363 -12.55 -22.10 -0.38
C ALA A 363 -13.44 -21.24 0.54
N ASN A 364 -13.19 -19.94 0.62
CA ASN A 364 -13.94 -18.97 1.43
C ASN A 364 -14.75 -18.00 0.55
N ASP A 365 -15.74 -18.54 -0.16
CA ASP A 365 -16.69 -17.73 -0.94
C ASP A 365 -17.42 -16.64 -0.12
N ASN A 366 -17.43 -16.74 1.21
CA ASN A 366 -18.16 -15.82 2.08
C ASN A 366 -17.49 -14.44 2.22
N ALA A 367 -16.16 -14.32 2.09
CA ALA A 367 -15.49 -13.03 2.23
C ALA A 367 -15.43 -12.23 0.92
N GLN A 368 -15.43 -12.92 -0.23
CA GLN A 368 -15.45 -12.28 -1.56
C GLN A 368 -16.82 -11.71 -1.92
N ASN A 369 -17.88 -12.21 -1.30
CA ASN A 369 -19.28 -11.82 -1.53
C ASN A 369 -19.85 -10.96 -0.38
N GLN A 370 -18.99 -10.17 0.31
CA GLN A 370 -19.49 -9.24 1.31
C GLN A 370 -20.56 -8.35 0.71
N SER A 371 -21.73 -8.30 1.36
CA SER A 371 -22.86 -7.49 0.95
C SER A 371 -22.74 -6.09 1.51
N TYR A 372 -22.82 -5.10 0.63
CA TYR A 372 -22.93 -3.70 0.95
C TYR A 372 -24.32 -3.23 0.53
N ALA A 373 -25.23 -3.14 1.50
CA ALA A 373 -26.67 -3.03 1.24
C ALA A 373 -27.05 -1.86 0.31
N ARG A 374 -26.46 -0.67 0.55
CA ARG A 374 -26.72 0.52 -0.26
C ARG A 374 -26.09 0.41 -1.65
N LEU A 375 -24.84 -0.03 -1.71
CA LEU A 375 -24.11 -0.18 -2.97
C LEU A 375 -24.74 -1.27 -3.84
N ASP A 376 -25.09 -2.41 -3.24
CA ASP A 376 -25.75 -3.51 -3.93
C ASP A 376 -27.15 -3.10 -4.44
N ALA A 377 -27.92 -2.32 -3.67
CA ALA A 377 -29.20 -1.76 -4.12
C ALA A 377 -29.02 -0.78 -5.29
N LYS A 378 -27.95 0.02 -5.30
CA LYS A 378 -27.65 0.91 -6.45
C LYS A 378 -27.27 0.12 -7.70
N ILE A 379 -26.47 -0.94 -7.58
CA ILE A 379 -26.17 -1.85 -8.70
C ILE A 379 -27.45 -2.50 -9.22
N ALA A 380 -28.32 -2.97 -8.32
CA ALA A 380 -29.61 -3.57 -8.70
C ALA A 380 -30.50 -2.60 -9.48
N SER A 381 -30.61 -1.35 -9.02
CA SER A 381 -31.48 -0.33 -9.64
C SER A 381 -30.90 0.32 -10.90
N THR A 382 -29.60 0.14 -11.18
CA THR A 382 -28.91 0.71 -12.34
C THR A 382 -28.45 -0.39 -13.31
N TYR A 383 -27.31 -0.98 -13.05
CA TYR A 383 -26.67 -1.96 -13.95
C TYR A 383 -27.51 -3.22 -14.16
N ALA A 384 -28.06 -3.80 -13.09
CA ALA A 384 -28.86 -5.00 -13.20
C ALA A 384 -30.22 -4.70 -13.86
N ALA A 385 -30.86 -3.58 -13.56
CA ALA A 385 -32.11 -3.16 -14.20
C ALA A 385 -31.93 -2.86 -15.69
N ALA A 386 -30.76 -2.41 -16.12
CA ALA A 386 -30.44 -2.16 -17.53
C ALA A 386 -30.00 -3.43 -18.29
N SER A 387 -29.70 -4.52 -17.58
CA SER A 387 -29.20 -5.77 -18.17
C SER A 387 -30.33 -6.57 -18.82
N THR A 388 -30.02 -7.20 -19.95
CA THR A 388 -30.92 -8.18 -20.62
C THR A 388 -30.56 -9.62 -20.27
N ALA A 389 -29.48 -9.85 -19.52
CA ALA A 389 -29.01 -11.17 -19.11
C ALA A 389 -29.91 -11.76 -17.98
N GLY A 390 -30.20 -13.05 -18.06
CA GLY A 390 -31.00 -13.74 -17.04
C GLY A 390 -30.30 -14.00 -15.71
N LEU A 391 -28.93 -13.93 -15.67
CA LEU A 391 -28.09 -14.09 -14.48
C LEU A 391 -27.11 -12.93 -14.38
N ASN A 392 -27.23 -12.12 -13.34
CA ASN A 392 -26.50 -10.88 -13.16
C ASN A 392 -25.45 -10.94 -12.05
N LYS A 393 -25.00 -12.14 -11.62
CA LYS A 393 -24.05 -12.29 -10.50
C LYS A 393 -22.73 -11.56 -10.73
N SER A 394 -22.25 -11.50 -11.97
CA SER A 394 -21.01 -10.78 -12.32
C SER A 394 -21.08 -9.27 -12.16
N LEU A 395 -22.28 -8.68 -12.08
CA LEU A 395 -22.46 -7.26 -11.79
C LEU A 395 -22.16 -6.91 -10.33
N TYR A 396 -22.09 -7.90 -9.45
CA TYR A 396 -21.75 -7.73 -8.03
C TYR A 396 -20.30 -8.08 -7.71
N ASP A 397 -19.47 -8.31 -8.74
CA ASP A 397 -18.02 -8.46 -8.56
C ASP A 397 -17.41 -7.19 -7.96
N PRO A 398 -16.44 -7.29 -7.05
CA PRO A 398 -15.83 -6.14 -6.39
C PRO A 398 -15.35 -5.03 -7.35
N TYR A 399 -14.78 -5.36 -8.51
CA TYR A 399 -14.38 -4.32 -9.47
C TYR A 399 -15.55 -3.54 -10.06
N VAL A 400 -16.71 -4.18 -10.26
CA VAL A 400 -17.95 -3.50 -10.71
C VAL A 400 -18.51 -2.63 -9.58
N LYS A 401 -18.47 -3.12 -8.34
CA LYS A 401 -18.77 -2.33 -7.14
C LYS A 401 -17.88 -1.10 -7.05
N ALA A 402 -16.58 -1.25 -7.35
CA ALA A 402 -15.63 -0.15 -7.35
C ALA A 402 -16.02 0.95 -8.34
N PHE A 403 -16.40 0.60 -9.57
CA PHE A 403 -16.91 1.57 -10.54
C PHE A 403 -18.17 2.27 -10.05
N ARG A 404 -19.14 1.54 -9.49
CA ARG A 404 -20.39 2.14 -8.99
C ARG A 404 -20.13 3.08 -7.82
N TRP A 405 -19.36 2.63 -6.84
CA TRP A 405 -18.97 3.43 -5.68
C TRP A 405 -18.23 4.71 -6.11
N SER A 406 -17.26 4.59 -7.00
CA SER A 406 -16.48 5.71 -7.50
C SER A 406 -17.33 6.71 -8.27
N THR A 407 -18.26 6.25 -9.09
CA THR A 407 -19.20 7.14 -9.80
C THR A 407 -20.03 7.98 -8.83
N ASP A 408 -20.51 7.37 -7.75
CA ASP A 408 -21.29 8.08 -6.72
C ASP A 408 -20.43 8.99 -5.86
N ARG A 409 -19.11 8.78 -5.84
CA ARG A 409 -18.17 9.52 -4.99
C ARG A 409 -17.50 10.70 -5.68
N LEU A 410 -17.50 10.74 -7.01
CA LEU A 410 -17.02 11.90 -7.76
C LEU A 410 -17.84 13.14 -7.45
N ASP A 411 -17.20 14.31 -7.56
CA ASP A 411 -17.86 15.60 -7.42
C ASP A 411 -19.02 15.74 -8.43
N PRO A 412 -20.28 15.82 -7.98
CA PRO A 412 -21.42 15.85 -8.88
C PRO A 412 -21.53 17.14 -9.69
N GLY A 413 -20.91 18.24 -9.23
CA GLY A 413 -20.96 19.54 -9.90
C GLY A 413 -19.96 19.66 -11.05
N ASN A 414 -18.78 19.11 -10.86
CA ASN A 414 -17.66 19.27 -11.78
C ASN A 414 -17.28 17.97 -12.53
N GLY A 415 -17.85 16.83 -12.16
CA GLY A 415 -17.47 15.54 -12.70
C GLY A 415 -16.04 15.13 -12.36
N GLY A 416 -15.49 14.18 -13.10
CA GLY A 416 -14.12 13.71 -12.88
C GLY A 416 -13.76 12.51 -13.72
N VAL A 417 -12.64 11.87 -13.40
CA VAL A 417 -12.08 10.73 -14.12
C VAL A 417 -11.96 9.52 -13.18
N ILE A 418 -12.45 8.37 -13.63
CA ILE A 418 -12.24 7.07 -12.98
C ILE A 418 -11.34 6.24 -13.90
N ALA A 419 -10.24 5.70 -13.36
CA ALA A 419 -9.31 4.89 -14.11
C ALA A 419 -8.82 3.70 -13.28
N PHE A 420 -9.30 2.51 -13.60
CA PHE A 420 -9.00 1.27 -12.88
C PHE A 420 -8.31 0.23 -13.74
N VAL A 421 -7.41 -0.54 -13.11
CA VAL A 421 -7.02 -1.84 -13.63
C VAL A 421 -8.18 -2.80 -13.38
N SER A 422 -8.67 -3.49 -14.40
CA SER A 422 -9.73 -4.48 -14.24
C SER A 422 -9.53 -5.66 -15.19
N ASN A 423 -10.20 -6.77 -14.94
CA ASN A 423 -10.27 -7.82 -15.95
C ASN A 423 -11.09 -7.35 -17.15
N GLY A 424 -10.84 -7.93 -18.33
CA GLY A 424 -11.54 -7.57 -19.57
C GLY A 424 -12.94 -8.15 -19.73
N ALA A 425 -13.42 -8.96 -18.78
CA ALA A 425 -14.70 -9.70 -18.92
C ALA A 425 -15.93 -8.78 -19.07
N TRP A 426 -15.85 -7.55 -18.57
CA TRP A 426 -16.94 -6.59 -18.70
C TRP A 426 -17.10 -6.02 -20.12
N ILE A 427 -16.07 -6.14 -20.98
CA ILE A 427 -16.06 -5.55 -22.34
C ILE A 427 -17.07 -6.28 -23.24
N ASP A 428 -17.09 -7.60 -23.20
CA ASP A 428 -17.83 -8.45 -24.17
C ASP A 428 -18.77 -9.47 -23.51
N ASN A 429 -18.71 -9.67 -22.20
CA ASN A 429 -19.58 -10.62 -21.52
C ASN A 429 -21.04 -10.12 -21.49
N ASN A 430 -21.97 -10.99 -21.86
CA ASN A 430 -23.41 -10.68 -21.86
C ASN A 430 -23.96 -10.34 -20.46
N SER A 431 -23.40 -10.92 -19.39
CA SER A 431 -23.83 -10.66 -18.02
C SER A 431 -23.49 -9.26 -17.52
N THR A 432 -22.65 -8.52 -18.22
CA THR A 432 -22.23 -7.14 -17.91
C THR A 432 -22.78 -6.10 -18.90
N ASP A 433 -23.75 -6.48 -19.74
CA ASP A 433 -24.33 -5.57 -20.73
C ASP A 433 -24.96 -4.32 -20.09
N GLY A 434 -25.61 -4.46 -18.96
CA GLY A 434 -26.17 -3.33 -18.21
C GLY A 434 -25.15 -2.39 -17.60
N PHE A 435 -23.93 -2.88 -17.31
CA PHE A 435 -22.81 -2.01 -16.89
C PHE A 435 -22.27 -1.16 -18.04
N ARG A 436 -22.33 -1.66 -19.29
CA ARG A 436 -21.88 -0.93 -20.48
C ARG A 436 -22.87 0.10 -21.01
N LYS A 437 -24.13 0.03 -20.60
CA LYS A 437 -25.21 0.98 -20.96
C LYS A 437 -25.21 2.21 -20.05
#